data_3740d85ee868951f3216eff5d943baf1
#
_entry.id   3740d85ee868951f3216eff5d943baf1
#
_cell.length_a   1.000
_cell.length_b   1.000
_cell.length_c   1.000
_cell.angle_alpha   90.00
_cell.angle_beta   90.00
_cell.angle_gamma   90.00
#
_symmetry.space_group_name_H-M   'P 1'
#
loop_
_entity.id
_entity.type
_entity.pdbx_description
1 polymer ?
#
loop_
_entity_poly.entity_id
_entity_poly.type
_entity_poly.pdbx_seq_one_letter_code
_entity_poly.pdbx_strand_id
1 'polypeptide(L)'
;MTGARRDLPKKDDRPGILVAHEMPDHPKIAPLSDAAFRLLVTAWAYCSRLETNGRIPDAVWRKMGTPRARAELTTPPVCVPDSEPLILQRSAYVECRDYLAHQRSSGEIEAVRGSRSESGETGAHMRWHVGRRLYVDTCPLCQA
;
A
#
# COMPACT_ATOMS: atom_id res chain seq x y z
N MET A 1 10.09 -4.31 42.86
CA MET A 1 8.93 -3.77 42.14
C MET A 1 9.03 -4.22 40.68
N THR A 2 8.38 -5.31 40.36
CA THR A 2 8.27 -5.83 38.99
C THR A 2 7.19 -5.01 38.27
N GLY A 3 7.64 -4.02 37.47
CA GLY A 3 6.76 -3.28 36.59
C GLY A 3 6.14 -4.25 35.57
N ALA A 4 4.83 -4.46 35.67
CA ALA A 4 4.07 -5.17 34.66
C ALA A 4 4.32 -4.48 33.31
N ARG A 5 4.96 -5.17 32.38
CA ARG A 5 5.01 -4.75 30.98
C ARG A 5 3.56 -4.64 30.52
N ARG A 6 3.09 -3.41 30.31
CA ARG A 6 1.82 -3.21 29.63
C ARG A 6 1.96 -3.87 28.26
N ASP A 7 1.18 -4.89 28.02
CA ASP A 7 1.06 -5.49 26.69
C ASP A 7 0.54 -4.38 25.76
N LEU A 8 1.45 -3.79 24.99
CA LEU A 8 1.07 -2.85 23.95
C LEU A 8 0.20 -3.60 22.94
N PRO A 9 -0.90 -2.98 22.49
CA PRO A 9 -1.75 -3.61 21.50
C PRO A 9 -0.90 -3.98 20.27
N LYS A 10 -1.09 -5.20 19.79
CA LYS A 10 -0.39 -5.72 18.61
C LYS A 10 -0.62 -4.76 17.45
N LYS A 11 0.45 -4.27 16.82
CA LYS A 11 0.32 -3.41 15.65
C LYS A 11 -0.50 -4.12 14.58
N ASP A 12 -1.40 -3.37 13.95
CA ASP A 12 -2.16 -3.84 12.80
C ASP A 12 -1.18 -4.11 11.64
N ASP A 13 -1.06 -5.37 11.23
CA ASP A 13 -0.19 -5.83 10.15
C ASP A 13 -0.96 -6.12 8.85
N ARG A 14 -2.23 -5.64 8.76
CA ARG A 14 -2.99 -5.68 7.52
C ARG A 14 -2.28 -4.88 6.42
N PRO A 15 -2.41 -5.30 5.16
CA PRO A 15 -1.92 -4.51 4.03
C PRO A 15 -2.52 -3.10 4.03
N GLY A 16 -1.71 -2.10 3.74
CA GLY A 16 -2.14 -0.71 3.75
C GLY A 16 -1.27 0.16 2.86
N ILE A 17 -1.58 1.43 2.84
CA ILE A 17 -0.78 2.47 2.20
C ILE A 17 0.02 3.23 3.26
N LEU A 18 1.16 3.78 2.85
CA LEU A 18 1.97 4.65 3.68
C LEU A 18 1.56 6.11 3.45
N VAL A 19 1.25 6.82 4.53
CA VAL A 19 1.04 8.27 4.52
C VAL A 19 2.11 8.88 5.42
N ALA A 20 3.03 9.63 4.84
CA ALA A 20 4.07 10.32 5.59
C ALA A 20 3.47 11.43 6.47
N HIS A 21 4.09 11.71 7.61
CA HIS A 21 3.59 12.73 8.54
C HIS A 21 3.49 14.12 7.89
N GLU A 22 4.42 14.43 6.98
CA GLU A 22 4.50 15.73 6.30
C GLU A 22 3.59 15.82 5.07
N MET A 23 2.95 14.72 4.66
CA MET A 23 2.12 14.69 3.45
C MET A 23 1.01 15.75 3.44
N PRO A 24 0.25 15.96 4.53
CA PRO A 24 -0.81 16.98 4.54
C PRO A 24 -0.30 18.39 4.33
N ASP A 25 0.92 18.68 4.78
CA ASP A 25 1.55 20.01 4.69
C ASP A 25 2.39 20.20 3.43
N HIS A 26 2.50 19.17 2.60
CA HIS A 26 3.27 19.25 1.36
C HIS A 26 2.65 20.28 0.41
N PRO A 27 3.44 21.16 -0.25
CA PRO A 27 2.92 22.27 -1.07
C PRO A 27 1.95 21.86 -2.19
N LYS A 28 2.05 20.64 -2.70
CA LYS A 28 1.12 20.10 -3.72
C LYS A 28 -0.16 19.51 -3.12
N ILE A 29 -0.17 19.22 -1.83
CA ILE A 29 -1.27 18.54 -1.14
C ILE A 29 -2.06 19.53 -0.28
N ALA A 30 -1.39 20.41 0.47
CA ALA A 30 -2.03 21.34 1.38
C ALA A 30 -3.14 22.20 0.75
N PRO A 31 -3.06 22.65 -0.52
CA PRO A 31 -4.13 23.42 -1.16
C PRO A 31 -5.33 22.59 -1.60
N LEU A 32 -5.27 21.26 -1.55
CA LEU A 32 -6.38 20.41 -1.99
C LEU A 32 -7.60 20.57 -1.08
N SER A 33 -8.79 20.50 -1.68
CA SER A 33 -10.02 20.35 -0.91
C SER A 33 -10.04 19.01 -0.18
N ASP A 34 -10.82 18.92 0.91
CA ASP A 34 -10.98 17.68 1.67
C ASP A 34 -11.46 16.53 0.77
N ALA A 35 -12.34 16.82 -0.19
CA ALA A 35 -12.81 15.83 -1.16
C ALA A 35 -11.71 15.34 -2.08
N ALA A 36 -10.84 16.21 -2.57
CA ALA A 36 -9.72 15.86 -3.42
C ALA A 36 -8.63 15.09 -2.63
N PHE A 37 -8.34 15.51 -1.41
CA PHE A 37 -7.42 14.79 -0.53
C PHE A 37 -7.93 13.37 -0.24
N ARG A 38 -9.20 13.24 0.14
CA ARG A 38 -9.82 11.93 0.34
C ARG A 38 -9.77 11.05 -0.91
N LEU A 39 -10.02 11.65 -2.08
CA LEU A 39 -9.95 10.94 -3.36
C LEU A 39 -8.53 10.45 -3.66
N LEU A 40 -7.50 11.25 -3.38
CA LEU A 40 -6.10 10.87 -3.55
C LEU A 40 -5.74 9.65 -2.69
N VAL A 41 -6.13 9.67 -1.42
CA VAL A 41 -5.93 8.53 -0.50
C VAL A 41 -6.70 7.29 -0.97
N THR A 42 -7.93 7.47 -1.45
CA THR A 42 -8.75 6.38 -2.03
C THR A 42 -8.11 5.78 -3.28
N ALA A 43 -7.53 6.60 -4.14
CA ALA A 43 -6.81 6.16 -5.33
C ALA A 43 -5.57 5.34 -4.96
N TRP A 44 -4.80 5.77 -3.99
CA TRP A 44 -3.65 5.02 -3.50
C TRP A 44 -4.05 3.69 -2.85
N ALA A 45 -5.12 3.69 -2.06
CA ALA A 45 -5.66 2.47 -1.47
C ALA A 45 -6.13 1.47 -2.52
N TYR A 46 -6.77 1.95 -3.59
CA TYR A 46 -7.15 1.13 -4.75
C TYR A 46 -5.93 0.48 -5.40
N CYS A 47 -4.90 1.28 -5.71
CA CYS A 47 -3.68 0.81 -6.34
C CYS A 47 -2.91 -0.19 -5.48
N SER A 48 -2.87 0.02 -4.17
CA SER A 48 -2.25 -0.91 -3.22
C SER A 48 -3.01 -2.23 -3.13
N ARG A 49 -4.33 -2.16 -3.00
CA ARG A 49 -5.19 -3.35 -2.88
C ARG A 49 -5.16 -4.24 -4.12
N LEU A 50 -5.15 -3.64 -5.30
CA LEU A 50 -5.16 -4.35 -6.58
C LEU A 50 -3.77 -4.49 -7.22
N GLU A 51 -2.74 -4.01 -6.53
CA GLU A 51 -1.33 -4.12 -6.97
C GLU A 51 -1.10 -3.56 -8.38
N THR A 52 -1.70 -2.41 -8.69
CA THR A 52 -1.70 -1.81 -10.04
C THR A 52 -0.54 -0.85 -10.31
N ASN A 53 0.39 -0.71 -9.36
CA ASN A 53 1.56 0.19 -9.48
C ASN A 53 1.18 1.65 -9.81
N GLY A 54 0.09 2.15 -9.24
CA GLY A 54 -0.36 3.52 -9.41
C GLY A 54 -1.30 3.74 -10.59
N ARG A 55 -1.72 2.70 -11.30
CA ARG A 55 -2.61 2.82 -12.47
C ARG A 55 -4.05 2.46 -12.10
N ILE A 56 -4.99 3.28 -12.55
CA ILE A 56 -6.42 3.08 -12.34
C ILE A 56 -7.11 3.14 -13.70
N PRO A 57 -7.85 2.11 -14.12
CA PRO A 57 -8.59 2.14 -15.37
C PRO A 57 -9.54 3.33 -15.43
N ASP A 58 -9.66 3.98 -16.56
CA ASP A 58 -10.48 5.18 -16.74
C ASP A 58 -11.95 4.96 -16.33
N ALA A 59 -12.50 3.80 -16.65
CA ALA A 59 -13.87 3.44 -16.26
C ALA A 59 -14.07 3.37 -14.74
N VAL A 60 -13.04 2.99 -13.98
CA VAL A 60 -13.05 2.98 -12.52
C VAL A 60 -12.85 4.38 -11.98
N TRP A 61 -11.87 5.12 -12.52
CA TRP A 61 -11.58 6.49 -12.12
C TRP A 61 -12.79 7.41 -12.23
N ARG A 62 -13.55 7.32 -13.31
CA ARG A 62 -14.77 8.12 -13.52
C ARG A 62 -15.83 7.95 -12.44
N LYS A 63 -15.80 6.80 -11.72
CA LYS A 63 -16.74 6.49 -10.63
C LYS A 63 -16.20 6.85 -9.24
N MET A 64 -14.91 7.21 -9.14
CA MET A 64 -14.29 7.59 -7.87
C MET A 64 -14.55 9.05 -7.55
N GLY A 65 -14.95 9.34 -6.33
CA GLY A 65 -15.14 10.70 -5.83
C GLY A 65 -16.12 11.53 -6.66
N THR A 66 -15.98 12.85 -6.55
CA THR A 66 -16.78 13.81 -7.31
C THR A 66 -16.05 14.25 -8.58
N PRO A 67 -16.76 14.71 -9.64
CA PRO A 67 -16.14 15.29 -10.82
C PRO A 67 -15.19 16.45 -10.49
N ARG A 68 -15.56 17.29 -9.53
CA ARG A 68 -14.76 18.42 -9.07
C ARG A 68 -13.44 17.96 -8.42
N ALA A 69 -13.51 16.98 -7.54
CA ALA A 69 -12.32 16.42 -6.89
C ALA A 69 -11.37 15.76 -7.91
N ARG A 70 -11.92 15.05 -8.90
CA ARG A 70 -11.11 14.49 -9.99
C ARG A 70 -10.43 15.57 -10.81
N ALA A 71 -11.17 16.63 -11.20
CA ALA A 71 -10.61 17.76 -11.93
C ALA A 71 -9.49 18.44 -11.14
N GLU A 72 -9.65 18.60 -9.83
CA GLU A 72 -8.63 19.20 -8.96
C GLU A 72 -7.33 18.37 -8.94
N LEU A 73 -7.42 17.05 -8.87
CA LEU A 73 -6.25 16.17 -8.88
C LEU A 73 -5.59 16.03 -10.26
N THR A 74 -6.34 16.21 -11.33
CA THR A 74 -5.82 16.14 -12.72
C THR A 74 -5.36 17.48 -13.27
N THR A 75 -5.43 18.52 -12.47
CA THR A 75 -4.96 19.88 -12.80
C THR A 75 -3.66 20.16 -12.05
N PRO A 76 -2.67 20.84 -12.64
CA PRO A 76 -1.46 21.25 -11.94
C PRO A 76 -1.77 22.02 -10.65
N PRO A 77 -1.05 21.80 -9.55
CA PRO A 77 -1.26 22.53 -8.29
C PRO A 77 -1.01 24.03 -8.45
N VAL A 78 -1.91 24.85 -7.92
CA VAL A 78 -1.83 26.32 -8.05
C VAL A 78 -0.55 26.90 -7.47
N CYS A 79 -0.04 26.34 -6.37
CA CYS A 79 1.16 26.82 -5.70
C CYS A 79 2.47 26.40 -6.38
N VAL A 80 2.41 25.47 -7.31
CA VAL A 80 3.56 24.96 -8.06
C VAL A 80 3.14 24.80 -9.54
N PRO A 81 2.90 25.90 -10.25
CA PRO A 81 2.27 25.88 -11.59
C PRO A 81 3.05 25.11 -12.64
N ASP A 82 4.38 25.05 -12.51
CA ASP A 82 5.26 24.30 -13.43
C ASP A 82 5.35 22.80 -13.10
N SER A 83 4.63 22.34 -12.09
CA SER A 83 4.58 20.91 -11.75
C SER A 83 3.45 20.20 -12.48
N GLU A 84 3.68 18.94 -12.78
CA GLU A 84 2.62 18.08 -13.31
C GLU A 84 1.52 17.81 -12.25
N PRO A 85 0.29 17.50 -12.69
CA PRO A 85 -0.79 17.08 -11.78
C PRO A 85 -0.42 15.90 -10.92
N LEU A 86 -1.09 15.72 -9.78
CA LEU A 86 -0.93 14.54 -8.91
C LEU A 86 -1.46 13.25 -9.55
N ILE A 87 -2.47 13.40 -10.40
CA ILE A 87 -3.02 12.32 -11.22
C ILE A 87 -2.87 12.69 -12.68
N LEU A 88 -2.17 11.83 -13.43
CA LEU A 88 -1.92 12.04 -14.86
C LEU A 88 -2.95 11.29 -15.68
N GLN A 89 -3.64 12.00 -16.59
CA GLN A 89 -4.57 11.37 -17.52
C GLN A 89 -3.81 10.69 -18.66
N ARG A 90 -4.09 9.43 -18.88
CA ARG A 90 -3.62 8.65 -20.04
C ARG A 90 -4.81 8.27 -20.92
N SER A 91 -4.58 7.60 -22.04
CA SER A 91 -5.64 7.24 -22.99
C SER A 91 -6.67 6.25 -22.44
N ALA A 92 -6.25 5.27 -21.66
CA ALA A 92 -7.10 4.20 -21.14
C ALA A 92 -7.13 4.11 -19.61
N TYR A 93 -6.27 4.86 -18.92
CA TYR A 93 -6.13 4.85 -17.46
C TYR A 93 -5.65 6.20 -16.96
N VAL A 94 -5.76 6.39 -15.66
CA VAL A 94 -5.05 7.46 -14.96
C VAL A 94 -3.90 6.87 -14.15
N GLU A 95 -2.87 7.67 -13.96
CA GLU A 95 -1.67 7.29 -13.24
C GLU A 95 -1.47 8.20 -12.03
N CYS A 96 -1.39 7.63 -10.85
CA CYS A 96 -0.98 8.34 -9.66
C CYS A 96 0.51 8.63 -9.77
N ARG A 97 0.84 9.89 -10.04
CA ARG A 97 2.22 10.35 -10.08
C ARG A 97 2.90 10.04 -8.75
N ASP A 98 4.15 9.81 -8.74
CA ASP A 98 4.94 9.54 -7.53
C ASP A 98 4.44 8.36 -6.65
N TYR A 99 3.46 7.55 -7.11
CA TYR A 99 2.95 6.42 -6.35
C TYR A 99 4.07 5.47 -5.94
N LEU A 100 4.89 5.02 -6.88
CA LEU A 100 5.99 4.08 -6.62
C LEU A 100 7.16 4.69 -5.84
N ALA A 101 7.24 6.02 -5.75
CA ALA A 101 8.21 6.68 -4.89
C ALA A 101 7.84 6.60 -3.40
N HIS A 102 6.56 6.48 -3.09
CA HIS A 102 6.03 6.50 -1.72
C HIS A 102 5.36 5.20 -1.29
N GLN A 103 4.89 4.39 -2.22
CA GLN A 103 4.18 3.15 -1.96
C GLN A 103 4.95 1.94 -2.49
N ARG A 104 4.67 0.79 -1.94
CA ARG A 104 5.28 -0.46 -2.40
C ARG A 104 4.76 -0.84 -3.78
N SER A 105 5.67 -1.27 -4.64
CA SER A 105 5.33 -1.88 -5.93
C SER A 105 4.71 -3.28 -5.74
N SER A 106 4.06 -3.79 -6.79
CA SER A 106 3.56 -5.17 -6.80
C SER A 106 4.66 -6.20 -6.53
N GLY A 107 5.87 -5.97 -7.07
CA GLY A 107 7.02 -6.84 -6.83
C GLY A 107 7.48 -6.84 -5.37
N GLU A 108 7.51 -5.68 -4.72
CA GLU A 108 7.85 -5.57 -3.30
C GLU A 108 6.79 -6.21 -2.40
N ILE A 109 5.51 -6.08 -2.75
CA ILE A 109 4.41 -6.73 -2.03
C ILE A 109 4.55 -8.25 -2.13
N GLU A 110 4.83 -8.77 -3.33
CA GLU A 110 5.04 -10.20 -3.56
C GLU A 110 6.26 -10.74 -2.82
N ALA A 111 7.37 -10.00 -2.80
CA ALA A 111 8.56 -10.36 -2.04
C ALA A 111 8.29 -10.47 -0.54
N VAL A 112 7.53 -9.53 0.04
CA VAL A 112 7.11 -9.60 1.45
C VAL A 112 6.18 -10.78 1.70
N ARG A 113 5.26 -11.06 0.78
CA ARG A 113 4.35 -12.20 0.86
C ARG A 113 5.12 -13.51 0.83
N GLY A 114 6.08 -13.66 -0.08
CA GLY A 114 6.97 -14.82 -0.19
C GLY A 114 7.78 -15.05 1.08
N SER A 115 8.45 -14.01 1.59
CA SER A 115 9.23 -14.10 2.83
C SER A 115 8.40 -14.48 4.05
N ARG A 116 7.15 -13.99 4.15
CA ARG A 116 6.23 -14.39 5.23
C ARG A 116 5.79 -15.84 5.10
N SER A 117 5.54 -16.32 3.88
CA SER A 117 5.20 -17.73 3.62
C SER A 117 6.33 -18.66 4.05
N GLU A 118 7.56 -18.41 3.61
CA GLU A 118 8.75 -19.17 3.99
C GLU A 118 8.97 -19.18 5.50
N SER A 119 8.84 -18.04 6.16
CA SER A 119 8.97 -17.93 7.61
C SER A 119 7.88 -18.73 8.33
N GLY A 120 6.65 -18.73 7.81
CA GLY A 120 5.53 -19.48 8.33
C GLY A 120 5.75 -21.00 8.20
N GLU A 121 6.21 -21.46 7.04
CA GLU A 121 6.53 -22.87 6.78
C GLU A 121 7.65 -23.36 7.68
N THR A 122 8.74 -22.59 7.79
CA THR A 122 9.86 -22.90 8.69
C THR A 122 9.40 -22.95 10.15
N GLY A 123 8.61 -21.97 10.59
CA GLY A 123 8.08 -21.93 11.96
C GLY A 123 7.15 -23.11 12.26
N ALA A 124 6.30 -23.50 11.31
CA ALA A 124 5.44 -24.66 11.42
C ALA A 124 6.26 -25.96 11.49
N HIS A 125 7.25 -26.11 10.61
CA HIS A 125 8.15 -27.26 10.62
C HIS A 125 8.89 -27.40 11.97
N MET A 126 9.48 -26.31 12.47
CA MET A 126 10.19 -26.32 13.77
C MET A 126 9.26 -26.70 14.92
N ARG A 127 8.03 -26.20 14.95
CA ARG A 127 7.07 -26.46 16.04
C ARG A 127 6.50 -27.87 15.99
N TRP A 128 6.10 -28.32 14.82
CA TRP A 128 5.29 -29.52 14.68
C TRP A 128 6.12 -30.77 14.36
N HIS A 129 7.22 -30.60 13.61
CA HIS A 129 8.05 -31.72 13.19
C HIS A 129 9.30 -31.85 14.08
N VAL A 130 10.17 -30.83 14.10
CA VAL A 130 11.41 -30.88 14.90
C VAL A 130 11.12 -30.96 16.41
N GLY A 131 10.26 -30.09 16.91
CA GLY A 131 9.92 -30.03 18.35
C GLY A 131 9.24 -31.31 18.87
N ARG A 132 8.57 -32.06 18.01
CA ARG A 132 7.92 -33.34 18.33
C ARG A 132 8.70 -34.55 17.86
N ARG A 133 9.85 -34.37 17.23
CA ARG A 133 10.68 -35.44 16.62
C ARG A 133 9.89 -36.29 15.61
N LEU A 134 9.05 -35.64 14.79
CA LEU A 134 8.25 -36.30 13.77
C LEU A 134 8.85 -36.02 12.39
N TYR A 135 8.95 -37.07 11.59
CA TYR A 135 9.25 -36.96 10.15
C TYR A 135 7.94 -37.06 9.36
N VAL A 136 7.74 -36.16 8.42
CA VAL A 136 6.53 -36.14 7.59
C VAL A 136 6.95 -36.11 6.12
N ASP A 137 6.61 -37.16 5.39
CA ASP A 137 7.00 -37.38 4.01
C ASP A 137 6.53 -36.27 3.05
N THR A 138 5.41 -35.59 3.37
CA THR A 138 4.87 -34.49 2.56
C THR A 138 5.47 -33.12 2.89
N CYS A 139 6.34 -33.04 3.89
CA CYS A 139 6.98 -31.80 4.31
C CYS A 139 8.32 -31.62 3.59
N PRO A 140 8.49 -30.60 2.72
CA PRO A 140 9.76 -30.37 2.04
C PRO A 140 10.95 -30.17 2.98
N LEU A 141 10.72 -29.53 4.14
CA LEU A 141 11.76 -29.26 5.13
C LEU A 141 12.17 -30.50 5.96
N CYS A 142 11.34 -31.55 5.99
CA CYS A 142 11.73 -32.82 6.56
C CYS A 142 12.60 -33.64 5.61
N GLN A 143 12.45 -33.40 4.30
CA GLN A 143 13.17 -34.14 3.24
C GLN A 143 14.55 -33.53 2.94
N ALA A 144 14.76 -32.27 3.34
CA ALA A 144 16.03 -31.56 3.15
C ALA A 144 17.04 -31.92 4.25
#